data_7045024adec3deb6c4b2afd07ee284a8
#
_entry.id   7045024adec3deb6c4b2afd07ee284a8
#
_cell.length_a   1.000
_cell.length_b   1.000
_cell.length_c   1.000
_cell.angle_alpha   90.00
_cell.angle_beta   90.00
_cell.angle_gamma   90.00
#
_symmetry.space_group_name_H-M   'P 1'
#
loop_
_entity.id
_entity.type
_entity.pdbx_description
1 polymer ?
#
loop_
_entity_poly.entity_id
_entity_poly.type
_entity_poly.pdbx_seq_one_letter_code
_entity_poly.pdbx_strand_id
1 'polypeptide(L)'
;MKNIAIAAFYFLLIALAGCSPQPVPDNSQARIDSLNKIITQLKPGLGEFMLQIKYHHDSLGKAINNKDYDRAAYEVDELKETTEKIQQLNITNDKLQRPFAIFYDKYLSSPLQVLAEAAAKKDDASLRTNFISLTNNCNSCHHENNMAFMKIGER
;
A
#
# COMPACT_ATOMS: atom_id res chain seq x y z
N MET A 1 -38.70 -66.00 21.56
CA MET A 1 -38.44 -65.11 20.39
C MET A 1 -38.61 -63.62 20.71
N LYS A 2 -39.50 -63.21 21.61
CA LYS A 2 -39.68 -61.77 21.99
C LYS A 2 -38.43 -61.17 22.67
N ASN A 3 -37.70 -61.89 23.50
CA ASN A 3 -36.54 -61.38 24.27
C ASN A 3 -35.29 -61.17 23.40
N ILE A 4 -35.14 -61.90 22.29
CA ILE A 4 -34.03 -61.77 21.34
C ILE A 4 -34.19 -60.51 20.51
N ALA A 5 -35.43 -60.16 20.12
CA ALA A 5 -35.72 -58.94 19.35
C ALA A 5 -35.45 -57.65 20.15
N ILE A 6 -35.74 -57.68 21.47
CA ILE A 6 -35.48 -56.53 22.37
C ILE A 6 -33.97 -56.31 22.57
N ALA A 7 -33.20 -57.40 22.75
CA ALA A 7 -31.77 -57.32 22.90
C ALA A 7 -31.07 -56.78 21.64
N ALA A 8 -31.50 -57.20 20.44
CA ALA A 8 -30.99 -56.72 19.16
C ALA A 8 -31.30 -55.23 18.95
N PHE A 9 -32.46 -54.74 19.39
CA PHE A 9 -32.84 -53.33 19.27
C PHE A 9 -32.00 -52.42 20.20
N TYR A 10 -31.71 -52.87 21.41
CA TYR A 10 -30.81 -52.16 22.32
C TYR A 10 -29.37 -52.10 21.82
N PHE A 11 -28.87 -53.16 21.19
CA PHE A 11 -27.52 -53.19 20.60
C PHE A 11 -27.40 -52.23 19.42
N LEU A 12 -28.45 -52.09 18.62
CA LEU A 12 -28.50 -51.16 17.47
C LEU A 12 -28.51 -49.68 17.94
N LEU A 13 -29.21 -49.39 19.08
CA LEU A 13 -29.24 -48.03 19.63
C LEU A 13 -27.88 -47.58 20.22
N ILE A 14 -27.09 -48.49 20.75
CA ILE A 14 -25.77 -48.19 21.30
C ILE A 14 -24.75 -47.93 20.16
N ALA A 15 -24.88 -48.57 19.01
CA ALA A 15 -24.02 -48.37 17.86
C ALA A 15 -24.20 -47.01 17.19
N LEU A 16 -25.35 -46.34 17.37
CA LEU A 16 -25.62 -45.00 16.82
C LEU A 16 -25.08 -43.85 17.68
N ALA A 17 -24.74 -44.13 18.95
CA ALA A 17 -24.24 -43.11 19.87
C ALA A 17 -22.73 -42.84 19.77
N GLY A 18 -21.99 -43.55 18.89
CA GLY A 18 -20.53 -43.57 18.86
C GLY A 18 -19.83 -42.50 18.02
N CYS A 19 -20.56 -41.65 17.31
CA CYS A 19 -19.94 -40.56 16.54
C CYS A 19 -20.20 -39.20 17.16
N SER A 20 -19.64 -38.92 18.33
CA SER A 20 -19.47 -37.53 18.75
C SER A 20 -18.32 -36.95 17.95
N PRO A 21 -18.52 -35.90 17.11
CA PRO A 21 -17.41 -35.22 16.50
C PRO A 21 -16.51 -34.69 17.62
N GLN A 22 -15.29 -35.20 17.71
CA GLN A 22 -14.30 -34.59 18.61
C GLN A 22 -14.14 -33.13 18.21
N PRO A 23 -14.21 -32.19 19.16
CA PRO A 23 -13.93 -30.80 18.85
C PRO A 23 -12.49 -30.73 18.33
N VAL A 24 -12.33 -30.45 17.05
CA VAL A 24 -11.03 -30.13 16.44
C VAL A 24 -10.58 -28.86 17.16
N PRO A 25 -9.37 -28.84 17.79
CA PRO A 25 -8.89 -27.63 18.44
C PRO A 25 -8.93 -26.50 17.42
N ASP A 26 -9.63 -25.43 17.74
CA ASP A 26 -9.73 -24.27 16.90
C ASP A 26 -8.39 -23.53 16.88
N ASN A 27 -7.53 -23.89 15.94
CA ASN A 27 -6.24 -23.26 15.70
C ASN A 27 -6.37 -21.99 14.84
N SER A 28 -7.58 -21.54 14.54
CA SER A 28 -7.82 -20.38 13.65
C SER A 28 -7.17 -19.13 14.20
N GLN A 29 -7.25 -18.86 15.50
CA GLN A 29 -6.60 -17.70 16.10
C GLN A 29 -5.08 -17.76 15.96
N ALA A 30 -4.45 -18.88 16.27
CA ALA A 30 -3.01 -19.06 16.12
C ALA A 30 -2.52 -18.89 14.68
N ARG A 31 -3.34 -19.34 13.70
CA ARG A 31 -3.07 -19.15 12.27
C ARG A 31 -3.22 -17.68 11.87
N ILE A 32 -4.24 -16.99 12.36
CA ILE A 32 -4.43 -15.54 12.14
C ILE A 32 -3.25 -14.78 12.68
N ASP A 33 -2.81 -15.05 13.89
CA ASP A 33 -1.66 -14.38 14.52
C ASP A 33 -0.36 -14.62 13.74
N SER A 34 -0.15 -15.85 13.26
CA SER A 34 1.00 -16.20 12.43
C SER A 34 0.98 -15.44 11.10
N LEU A 35 -0.18 -15.39 10.43
CA LEU A 35 -0.35 -14.65 9.17
C LEU A 35 -0.15 -13.14 9.38
N ASN A 36 -0.70 -12.58 10.43
CA ASN A 36 -0.52 -11.16 10.77
C ASN A 36 0.95 -10.82 11.01
N LYS A 37 1.69 -11.72 11.68
CA LYS A 37 3.13 -11.57 11.88
C LYS A 37 3.88 -11.55 10.54
N ILE A 38 3.57 -12.47 9.64
CA ILE A 38 4.17 -12.54 8.31
C ILE A 38 3.84 -11.28 7.50
N ILE A 39 2.58 -10.85 7.50
CA ILE A 39 2.14 -9.63 6.81
C ILE A 39 2.91 -8.42 7.33
N THR A 40 3.07 -8.30 8.66
CA THR A 40 3.82 -7.20 9.27
C THR A 40 5.30 -7.21 8.88
N GLN A 41 5.91 -8.40 8.76
CA GLN A 41 7.31 -8.54 8.34
C GLN A 41 7.53 -8.25 6.86
N LEU A 42 6.54 -8.56 6.02
CA LEU A 42 6.61 -8.36 4.56
C LEU A 42 6.14 -6.98 4.12
N LYS A 43 5.48 -6.23 5.01
CA LYS A 43 4.95 -4.90 4.70
C LYS A 43 6.11 -3.93 4.42
N PRO A 44 6.16 -3.30 3.23
CA PRO A 44 7.21 -2.34 2.91
C PRO A 44 7.19 -1.17 3.90
N GLY A 45 8.36 -0.68 4.25
CA GLY A 45 8.51 0.54 5.05
C GLY A 45 8.34 1.80 4.20
N LEU A 46 8.12 2.96 4.86
CA LEU A 46 8.00 4.24 4.16
C LEU A 46 9.23 4.54 3.28
N GLY A 47 10.43 4.16 3.72
CA GLY A 47 11.67 4.38 2.97
C GLY A 47 11.69 3.69 1.60
N GLU A 48 11.12 2.49 1.48
CA GLU A 48 11.01 1.76 0.22
C GLU A 48 10.06 2.47 -0.75
N PHE A 49 8.92 2.96 -0.26
CA PHE A 49 8.02 3.78 -1.06
C PHE A 49 8.67 5.09 -1.50
N MET A 50 9.45 5.76 -0.64
CA MET A 50 10.18 6.97 -1.01
C MET A 50 11.23 6.72 -2.08
N LEU A 51 11.85 5.55 -2.12
CA LEU A 51 12.75 5.16 -3.21
C LEU A 51 11.98 4.98 -4.53
N GLN A 52 10.80 4.38 -4.50
CA GLN A 52 9.93 4.25 -5.69
C GLN A 52 9.47 5.63 -6.17
N ILE A 53 9.00 6.48 -5.27
CA ILE A 53 8.62 7.87 -5.58
C ILE A 53 9.80 8.62 -6.21
N LYS A 54 11.00 8.49 -5.65
CA LYS A 54 12.19 9.13 -6.22
C LYS A 54 12.50 8.61 -7.61
N TYR A 55 12.39 7.30 -7.85
CA TYR A 55 12.63 6.70 -9.16
C TYR A 55 11.65 7.27 -10.22
N HIS A 56 10.35 7.30 -9.91
CA HIS A 56 9.32 7.82 -10.82
C HIS A 56 9.44 9.34 -11.00
N HIS A 57 9.78 10.10 -9.95
CA HIS A 57 10.07 11.52 -10.05
C HIS A 57 11.25 11.80 -11.02
N ASP A 58 12.37 11.10 -10.87
CA ASP A 58 13.55 11.29 -11.74
C ASP A 58 13.24 10.87 -13.19
N SER A 59 12.44 9.81 -13.37
CA SER A 59 12.00 9.34 -14.69
C SER A 59 11.03 10.32 -15.36
N LEU A 60 10.13 10.91 -14.60
CA LEU A 60 9.24 11.98 -15.04
C LEU A 60 10.04 13.19 -15.55
N GLY A 61 11.05 13.63 -14.80
CA GLY A 61 11.92 14.72 -15.21
C GLY A 61 12.63 14.44 -16.53
N LYS A 62 13.10 13.20 -16.74
CA LYS A 62 13.70 12.79 -18.03
C LYS A 62 12.68 12.77 -19.16
N ALA A 63 11.48 12.26 -18.92
CA ALA A 63 10.40 12.23 -19.91
C ALA A 63 10.01 13.65 -20.36
N ILE A 64 9.87 14.59 -19.42
CA ILE A 64 9.58 16.00 -19.71
C ILE A 64 10.70 16.63 -20.55
N ASN A 65 11.97 16.40 -20.19
CA ASN A 65 13.10 16.95 -20.94
C ASN A 65 13.15 16.43 -22.39
N ASN A 66 12.76 15.17 -22.58
CA ASN A 66 12.73 14.53 -23.89
C ASN A 66 11.41 14.78 -24.66
N LYS A 67 10.45 15.50 -24.07
CA LYS A 67 9.08 15.69 -24.61
C LYS A 67 8.34 14.39 -24.88
N ASP A 68 8.65 13.35 -24.08
CA ASP A 68 7.98 12.06 -24.10
C ASP A 68 6.74 12.14 -23.19
N TYR A 69 5.65 12.64 -23.75
CA TYR A 69 4.43 12.91 -22.99
C TYR A 69 3.72 11.63 -22.53
N ASP A 70 3.81 10.56 -23.31
CA ASP A 70 3.20 9.28 -22.96
C ASP A 70 3.96 8.66 -21.77
N ARG A 71 5.29 8.75 -21.79
CA ARG A 71 6.11 8.36 -20.63
C ARG A 71 5.88 9.28 -19.43
N ALA A 72 5.72 10.57 -19.63
CA ALA A 72 5.43 11.52 -18.56
C ALA A 72 4.09 11.18 -17.88
N ALA A 73 3.04 10.87 -18.65
CA ALA A 73 1.76 10.45 -18.12
C ALA A 73 1.88 9.17 -17.27
N TYR A 74 2.59 8.16 -17.78
CA TYR A 74 2.87 6.93 -17.06
C TYR A 74 3.57 7.20 -15.71
N GLU A 75 4.62 8.01 -15.71
CA GLU A 75 5.38 8.28 -14.47
C GLU A 75 4.56 9.07 -13.44
N VAL A 76 3.65 9.93 -13.88
CA VAL A 76 2.71 10.62 -12.97
C VAL A 76 1.72 9.62 -12.36
N ASP A 77 1.20 8.67 -13.14
CA ASP A 77 0.30 7.64 -12.63
C ASP A 77 1.00 6.73 -11.61
N GLU A 78 2.25 6.33 -11.85
CA GLU A 78 3.05 5.56 -10.90
C GLU A 78 3.32 6.32 -9.59
N LEU A 79 3.55 7.63 -9.66
CA LEU A 79 3.67 8.49 -8.47
C LEU A 79 2.36 8.51 -7.68
N LYS A 80 1.22 8.64 -8.35
CA LYS A 80 -0.10 8.60 -7.70
C LYS A 80 -0.35 7.24 -7.06
N GLU A 81 -0.16 6.15 -7.80
CA GLU A 81 -0.37 4.79 -7.30
C GLU A 81 0.53 4.49 -6.08
N THR A 82 1.80 4.90 -6.13
CA THR A 82 2.73 4.70 -5.02
C THR A 82 2.29 5.46 -3.76
N THR A 83 1.84 6.71 -3.91
CA THR A 83 1.36 7.52 -2.79
C THR A 83 0.02 7.00 -2.23
N GLU A 84 -0.87 6.49 -3.07
CA GLU A 84 -2.11 5.84 -2.67
C GLU A 84 -1.83 4.55 -1.89
N LYS A 85 -0.86 3.73 -2.31
CA LYS A 85 -0.43 2.52 -1.58
C LYS A 85 0.04 2.84 -0.16
N ILE A 86 0.80 3.94 0.04
CA ILE A 86 1.21 4.38 1.37
C ILE A 86 -0.01 4.64 2.25
N GLN A 87 -1.05 5.30 1.72
CA GLN A 87 -2.27 5.61 2.44
C GLN A 87 -3.10 4.34 2.72
N GLN A 88 -3.36 3.51 1.69
CA GLN A 88 -4.15 2.28 1.81
C GLN A 88 -3.55 1.28 2.80
N LEU A 89 -2.24 1.14 2.80
CA LEU A 89 -1.51 0.26 3.72
C LEU A 89 -1.32 0.89 5.11
N ASN A 90 -1.79 2.12 5.30
CA ASN A 90 -1.61 2.89 6.54
C ASN A 90 -0.15 2.81 7.02
N ILE A 91 0.78 3.16 6.13
CA ILE A 91 2.21 3.13 6.44
C ILE A 91 2.52 4.23 7.45
N THR A 92 3.01 3.80 8.60
CA THR A 92 3.46 4.69 9.66
C THR A 92 4.98 4.72 9.73
N ASN A 93 5.53 5.84 10.17
CA ASN A 93 6.97 6.00 10.38
C ASN A 93 7.18 6.99 11.52
N ASP A 94 8.06 6.67 12.44
CA ASP A 94 8.41 7.50 13.62
C ASP A 94 9.02 8.86 13.27
N LYS A 95 9.54 9.00 12.05
CA LYS A 95 10.09 10.26 11.54
C LYS A 95 9.04 11.20 10.95
N LEU A 96 7.81 10.70 10.67
CA LEU A 96 6.72 11.57 10.24
C LEU A 96 6.10 12.27 11.44
N GLN A 97 6.04 13.60 11.39
CA GLN A 97 5.42 14.42 12.44
C GLN A 97 3.89 14.26 12.50
N ARG A 98 3.28 13.80 11.39
CA ARG A 98 1.84 13.59 11.22
C ARG A 98 1.60 12.42 10.26
N PRO A 99 0.37 11.86 10.19
CA PRO A 99 0.02 10.84 9.21
C PRO A 99 0.34 11.26 7.76
N PHE A 100 0.81 10.33 6.94
CA PHE A 100 1.21 10.60 5.55
C PHE A 100 0.10 11.27 4.73
N ALA A 101 -1.17 10.93 4.97
CA ALA A 101 -2.31 11.54 4.28
C ALA A 101 -2.34 13.07 4.39
N ILE A 102 -1.96 13.62 5.55
CA ILE A 102 -1.88 15.08 5.76
C ILE A 102 -0.81 15.71 4.86
N PHE A 103 0.33 15.04 4.71
CA PHE A 103 1.40 15.52 3.82
C PHE A 103 1.05 15.33 2.35
N TYR A 104 0.36 14.24 2.00
CA TYR A 104 -0.15 14.02 0.66
C TYR A 104 -1.07 15.16 0.21
N ASP A 105 -2.08 15.48 1.01
CA ASP A 105 -3.02 16.55 0.70
C ASP A 105 -2.33 17.91 0.59
N LYS A 106 -1.36 18.17 1.47
CA LYS A 106 -0.66 19.46 1.52
C LYS A 106 0.32 19.65 0.37
N TYR A 107 1.04 18.61 -0.04
CA TYR A 107 2.22 18.72 -0.90
C TYR A 107 2.11 18.02 -2.24
N LEU A 108 1.31 16.95 -2.37
CA LEU A 108 1.35 16.06 -3.52
C LEU A 108 0.07 16.04 -4.35
N SER A 109 -1.09 16.06 -3.72
CA SER A 109 -2.39 15.88 -4.37
C SER A 109 -2.59 16.82 -5.56
N SER A 110 -2.52 18.15 -5.33
CA SER A 110 -2.73 19.14 -6.39
C SER A 110 -1.65 19.11 -7.48
N PRO A 111 -0.33 19.08 -7.19
CA PRO A 111 0.69 18.98 -8.23
C PRO A 111 0.58 17.74 -9.10
N LEU A 112 0.28 16.57 -8.53
CA LEU A 112 0.11 15.34 -9.28
C LEU A 112 -1.09 15.39 -10.22
N GLN A 113 -2.20 16.00 -9.77
CA GLN A 113 -3.37 16.19 -10.63
C GLN A 113 -3.04 17.10 -11.81
N VAL A 114 -2.41 18.25 -11.58
CA VAL A 114 -2.06 19.21 -12.65
C VAL A 114 -1.06 18.60 -13.62
N LEU A 115 -0.07 17.82 -13.15
CA LEU A 115 0.88 17.11 -14.00
C LEU A 115 0.19 16.07 -14.89
N ALA A 116 -0.79 15.31 -14.37
CA ALA A 116 -1.55 14.35 -15.14
C ALA A 116 -2.34 15.05 -16.28
N GLU A 117 -3.01 16.15 -15.96
CA GLU A 117 -3.74 16.94 -16.97
C GLU A 117 -2.81 17.55 -18.03
N ALA A 118 -1.65 18.06 -17.62
CA ALA A 118 -0.67 18.63 -18.52
C ALA A 118 -0.06 17.58 -19.46
N ALA A 119 0.23 16.38 -18.95
CA ALA A 119 0.72 15.26 -19.75
C ALA A 119 -0.33 14.82 -20.80
N ALA A 120 -1.60 14.67 -20.39
CA ALA A 120 -2.69 14.31 -21.29
C ALA A 120 -2.91 15.36 -22.40
N LYS A 121 -2.70 16.64 -22.12
CA LYS A 121 -2.79 17.74 -23.08
C LYS A 121 -1.49 17.99 -23.87
N LYS A 122 -0.40 17.29 -23.54
CA LYS A 122 0.95 17.49 -24.09
C LYS A 122 1.44 18.93 -23.90
N ASP A 123 1.06 19.54 -22.77
CA ASP A 123 1.43 20.93 -22.42
C ASP A 123 2.83 20.95 -21.76
N ASP A 124 3.86 21.17 -22.57
CA ASP A 124 5.26 21.19 -22.13
C ASP A 124 5.54 22.28 -21.08
N ALA A 125 4.95 23.45 -21.22
CA ALA A 125 5.18 24.57 -20.29
C ALA A 125 4.58 24.26 -18.91
N SER A 126 3.36 23.75 -18.86
CA SER A 126 2.70 23.33 -17.65
C SER A 126 3.42 22.16 -16.99
N LEU A 127 3.85 21.14 -17.77
CA LEU A 127 4.64 20.01 -17.25
C LEU A 127 5.91 20.48 -16.54
N ARG A 128 6.71 21.33 -17.17
CA ARG A 128 7.97 21.83 -16.59
C ARG A 128 7.72 22.61 -15.30
N THR A 129 6.78 23.56 -15.34
CA THR A 129 6.46 24.40 -14.17
C THR A 129 5.98 23.58 -12.99
N ASN A 130 5.06 22.63 -13.24
CA ASN A 130 4.49 21.82 -12.16
C ASN A 130 5.45 20.72 -11.68
N PHE A 131 6.36 20.23 -12.51
CA PHE A 131 7.43 19.34 -12.08
C PHE A 131 8.39 20.03 -11.09
N ILE A 132 8.77 21.29 -11.36
CA ILE A 132 9.56 22.09 -10.42
C ILE A 132 8.79 22.29 -9.11
N SER A 133 7.49 22.58 -9.18
CA SER A 133 6.62 22.72 -8.01
C SER A 133 6.56 21.42 -7.20
N LEU A 134 6.37 20.27 -7.85
CA LEU A 134 6.37 18.96 -7.21
C LEU A 134 7.71 18.69 -6.48
N THR A 135 8.85 18.98 -7.14
CA THR A 135 10.17 18.82 -6.56
C THR A 135 10.32 19.66 -5.29
N ASN A 136 9.91 20.93 -5.34
CA ASN A 136 9.97 21.85 -4.21
C ASN A 136 9.06 21.38 -3.06
N ASN A 137 7.90 20.83 -3.37
CA ASN A 137 6.97 20.29 -2.39
C ASN A 137 7.51 19.03 -1.71
N CYS A 138 8.18 18.14 -2.45
CA CYS A 138 8.89 16.99 -1.87
C CYS A 138 9.94 17.46 -0.85
N ASN A 139 10.76 18.45 -1.22
CA ASN A 139 11.77 19.01 -0.33
C ASN A 139 11.17 19.72 0.88
N SER A 140 10.05 20.40 0.71
CA SER A 140 9.33 21.06 1.82
C SER A 140 8.76 20.02 2.81
N CYS A 141 8.22 18.90 2.30
CA CYS A 141 7.77 17.80 3.15
C CYS A 141 8.93 17.19 3.93
N HIS A 142 10.09 16.94 3.30
CA HIS A 142 11.28 16.45 3.98
C HIS A 142 11.75 17.43 5.06
N HIS A 143 11.75 18.73 4.76
CA HIS A 143 12.12 19.75 5.74
C HIS A 143 11.15 19.76 6.94
N GLU A 144 9.84 19.71 6.72
CA GLU A 144 8.83 19.69 7.81
C GLU A 144 9.00 18.47 8.72
N ASN A 145 9.53 17.36 8.20
CA ASN A 145 9.77 16.13 8.96
C ASN A 145 11.22 15.99 9.47
N ASN A 146 11.98 17.09 9.58
CA ASN A 146 13.36 17.11 10.03
C ASN A 146 14.33 16.26 9.17
N MET A 147 13.98 16.05 7.90
CA MET A 147 14.79 15.29 6.93
C MET A 147 15.33 16.19 5.81
N ALA A 148 15.63 17.46 6.09
CA ALA A 148 16.09 18.44 5.12
C ALA A 148 17.40 18.06 4.38
N PHE A 149 18.15 17.09 4.92
CA PHE A 149 19.32 16.51 4.25
C PHE A 149 18.97 15.59 3.07
N MET A 150 17.70 15.15 2.97
CA MET A 150 17.18 14.32 1.88
C MET A 150 16.60 15.24 0.80
N LYS A 151 17.47 15.65 -0.14
CA LYS A 151 17.05 16.55 -1.22
C LYS A 151 16.76 15.81 -2.51
N ILE A 152 15.70 16.26 -3.19
CA ILE A 152 15.29 15.79 -4.51
C ILE A 152 15.70 16.84 -5.54
N GLY A 153 16.23 16.42 -6.70
CA GLY A 153 16.53 17.30 -7.83
C GLY A 153 17.86 18.04 -7.77
N GLU A 154 18.68 17.86 -6.72
CA GLU A 154 20.06 18.35 -6.71
C GLU A 154 20.98 17.31 -7.37
N ARG A 155 21.52 17.65 -8.55
CA ARG A 155 22.68 17.01 -9.19
C ARG A 155 23.72 18.03 -9.54
#